data_8f150063c7e992df561b40ff695a7768
#
_entry.id   8f150063c7e992df561b40ff695a7768
#
_cell.length_a   1.000
_cell.length_b   1.000
_cell.length_c   1.000
_cell.angle_alpha   90.00
_cell.angle_beta   90.00
_cell.angle_gamma   90.00
#
_symmetry.space_group_name_H-M   'P 1'
#
loop_
_entity.id
_entity.type
_entity.pdbx_description
1 polymer ?
#
loop_
_entity_poly.entity_id
_entity_poly.type
_entity_poly.pdbx_seq_one_letter_code
_entity_poly.pdbx_strand_id
1 'polypeptide(L)'
;MIPGWPYSFVAALGPGATSWTAPLDAVRLGPDDDATQVTAAQLREVAGRLAQAGAWRPGDPDIIVVLDCGYDVIRLAWLLADLPMVLCARLRSNRVFRRVPEPKPPGMGGPPREHGAPLRFADPATWAVPPVTGQASTARYGTVQVAAWNRMHARLCKDTAWEHHPGKLPVVEGTLIQLRPARLPGYRELKPLWLWASVTGAGPGEVAVLWQAFLRRFDIETGKPQCCHSRGWSALSSVPSRSVFVRAA
;
A
#
# COMPACT_ATOMS: atom_id res chain seq x y z
N MET A 1 27.48 -13.29 11.22
CA MET A 1 26.25 -12.48 11.19
C MET A 1 26.09 -11.91 12.60
N ILE A 2 26.16 -10.61 12.77
CA ILE A 2 25.93 -9.98 14.09
C ILE A 2 24.42 -10.01 14.31
N PRO A 3 23.89 -10.61 15.38
CA PRO A 3 22.46 -10.56 15.66
C PRO A 3 22.06 -9.10 15.90
N GLY A 4 21.27 -8.53 14.98
CA GLY A 4 20.69 -7.20 15.15
C GLY A 4 19.30 -7.32 15.77
N TRP A 5 18.91 -6.30 16.54
CA TRP A 5 17.55 -6.18 17.01
C TRP A 5 16.66 -5.63 15.87
N PRO A 6 15.48 -6.19 15.63
CA PRO A 6 14.55 -5.63 14.67
C PRO A 6 13.96 -4.29 15.17
N TYR A 7 13.84 -3.33 14.27
CA TYR A 7 13.22 -2.03 14.53
C TYR A 7 12.15 -1.74 13.51
N SER A 8 11.08 -1.07 13.94
CA SER A 8 10.14 -0.40 13.06
C SER A 8 10.54 1.07 12.95
N PHE A 9 10.83 1.54 11.74
CA PHE A 9 11.17 2.93 11.45
C PHE A 9 10.05 3.61 10.68
N VAL A 10 9.70 4.82 11.08
CA VAL A 10 8.82 5.72 10.35
C VAL A 10 9.60 6.93 9.88
N ALA A 11 9.58 7.21 8.60
CA ALA A 11 10.30 8.32 7.99
C ALA A 11 9.42 9.09 7.01
N ALA A 12 9.55 10.41 6.97
CA ALA A 12 8.88 11.23 5.98
C ALA A 12 9.55 11.08 4.61
N LEU A 13 8.73 10.93 3.57
CA LEU A 13 9.15 11.01 2.18
C LEU A 13 9.13 12.48 1.75
N GLY A 14 10.29 13.09 1.56
CA GLY A 14 10.41 14.48 1.12
C GLY A 14 9.80 14.71 -0.28
N PRO A 15 9.36 15.92 -0.63
CA PRO A 15 8.95 16.27 -1.99
C PRO A 15 10.17 16.31 -2.93
N GLY A 16 10.06 15.72 -4.12
CA GLY A 16 11.10 15.74 -5.14
C GLY A 16 12.16 14.63 -5.01
N ALA A 17 13.19 14.69 -5.84
CA ALA A 17 14.33 13.78 -5.83
C ALA A 17 15.33 14.26 -4.76
N THR A 18 15.19 13.77 -3.54
CA THR A 18 16.08 14.09 -2.43
C THR A 18 16.54 12.82 -1.74
N SER A 19 17.81 12.77 -1.36
CA SER A 19 18.36 11.72 -0.50
C SER A 19 18.14 12.01 1.00
N TRP A 20 17.52 13.14 1.33
CA TRP A 20 17.21 13.48 2.71
C TRP A 20 16.01 12.69 3.21
N THR A 21 16.23 11.93 4.26
CA THR A 21 15.19 11.21 5.00
C THR A 21 15.03 11.87 6.34
N ALA A 22 13.81 12.26 6.69
CA ALA A 22 13.50 12.75 8.02
C ALA A 22 12.91 11.58 8.84
N PRO A 23 13.67 10.94 9.74
CA PRO A 23 13.12 9.94 10.64
C PRO A 23 12.12 10.63 11.57
N LEU A 24 10.91 10.11 11.63
CA LEU A 24 9.85 10.59 12.50
C LEU A 24 9.78 9.79 13.78
N ASP A 25 10.10 8.49 13.69
CA ASP A 25 10.06 7.59 14.81
C ASP A 25 10.84 6.29 14.58
N ALA A 26 11.26 5.64 15.67
CA ALA A 26 11.92 4.35 15.66
C ALA A 26 11.55 3.56 16.92
N VAL A 27 10.97 2.37 16.75
CA VAL A 27 10.57 1.49 17.86
C VAL A 27 11.26 0.15 17.69
N ARG A 28 11.88 -0.34 18.77
CA ARG A 28 12.47 -1.67 18.81
C ARG A 28 11.36 -2.71 18.93
N LEU A 29 11.46 -3.78 18.12
CA LEU A 29 10.55 -4.92 18.20
C LEU A 29 11.18 -6.01 19.06
N GLY A 30 10.47 -6.42 20.12
CA GLY A 30 10.83 -7.57 20.93
C GLY A 30 10.48 -8.90 20.24
N PRO A 31 11.00 -10.02 20.74
CA PRO A 31 10.70 -11.34 20.15
C PRO A 31 9.24 -11.76 20.28
N ASP A 32 8.55 -11.28 21.31
CA ASP A 32 7.15 -11.60 21.61
C ASP A 32 6.17 -10.51 21.13
N ASP A 33 6.68 -9.43 20.52
CA ASP A 33 5.85 -8.33 20.05
C ASP A 33 5.06 -8.70 18.80
N ASP A 34 3.79 -8.35 18.80
CA ASP A 34 3.00 -8.28 17.57
C ASP A 34 3.43 -7.05 16.75
N ALA A 35 4.30 -7.26 15.78
CA ALA A 35 4.85 -6.18 14.96
C ALA A 35 3.76 -5.31 14.29
N THR A 36 2.58 -5.88 13.98
CA THR A 36 1.47 -5.13 13.41
C THR A 36 0.84 -4.20 14.43
N GLN A 37 0.64 -4.67 15.67
CA GLN A 37 0.12 -3.85 16.75
C GLN A 37 1.09 -2.72 17.14
N VAL A 38 2.39 -3.05 17.27
CA VAL A 38 3.43 -2.05 17.57
C VAL A 38 3.47 -0.98 16.46
N THR A 39 3.45 -1.40 15.19
CA THR A 39 3.43 -0.45 14.08
C THR A 39 2.15 0.40 14.04
N ALA A 40 0.99 -0.18 14.37
CA ALA A 40 -0.26 0.58 14.45
C ALA A 40 -0.19 1.65 15.55
N ALA A 41 0.31 1.29 16.74
CA ALA A 41 0.50 2.26 17.84
C ALA A 41 1.50 3.36 17.43
N GLN A 42 2.62 2.99 16.83
CA GLN A 42 3.64 3.92 16.34
C GLN A 42 3.06 4.91 15.31
N LEU A 43 2.30 4.44 14.33
CA LEU A 43 1.68 5.29 13.31
C LEU A 43 0.63 6.23 13.92
N ARG A 44 -0.11 5.78 14.93
CA ARG A 44 -1.07 6.61 15.65
C ARG A 44 -0.39 7.75 16.39
N GLU A 45 0.72 7.49 17.06
CA GLU A 45 1.52 8.51 17.74
C GLU A 45 2.14 9.50 16.73
N VAL A 46 2.67 9.01 15.61
CA VAL A 46 3.20 9.88 14.54
C VAL A 46 2.12 10.78 13.99
N ALA A 47 0.91 10.26 13.71
CA ALA A 47 -0.22 11.08 13.27
C ALA A 47 -0.55 12.19 14.25
N GLY A 48 -0.61 11.87 15.54
CA GLY A 48 -0.85 12.85 16.61
C GLY A 48 0.23 13.95 16.63
N ARG A 49 1.51 13.57 16.52
CA ARG A 49 2.62 14.54 16.47
C ARG A 49 2.57 15.42 15.22
N LEU A 50 2.22 14.87 14.06
CA LEU A 50 2.06 15.64 12.82
C LEU A 50 0.92 16.66 12.93
N ALA A 51 -0.19 16.27 13.55
CA ALA A 51 -1.31 17.18 13.81
C ALA A 51 -0.92 18.30 14.81
N GLN A 52 -0.26 17.95 15.92
CA GLN A 52 0.20 18.92 16.92
C GLN A 52 1.22 19.91 16.33
N ALA A 53 2.10 19.44 15.46
CA ALA A 53 3.09 20.29 14.76
C ALA A 53 2.46 21.12 13.62
N GLY A 54 1.16 20.98 13.35
CA GLY A 54 0.49 21.67 12.23
C GLY A 54 0.89 21.17 10.85
N ALA A 55 1.59 20.04 10.76
CA ALA A 55 1.99 19.41 9.51
C ALA A 55 0.82 18.71 8.80
N TRP A 56 -0.23 18.37 9.55
CA TRP A 56 -1.51 17.91 9.04
C TRP A 56 -2.66 18.56 9.85
N ARG A 57 -3.74 18.92 9.17
CA ARG A 57 -4.93 19.56 9.78
C ARG A 57 -6.20 18.89 9.25
N PRO A 58 -7.32 18.88 10.03
CA PRO A 58 -8.61 18.44 9.52
C PRO A 58 -8.99 19.16 8.22
N GLY A 59 -9.38 18.41 7.20
CA GLY A 59 -9.66 18.92 5.86
C GLY A 59 -8.48 18.85 4.88
N ASP A 60 -7.27 18.56 5.35
CA ASP A 60 -6.15 18.22 4.49
C ASP A 60 -6.32 16.80 3.89
N PRO A 61 -5.68 16.50 2.76
CA PRO A 61 -5.61 15.13 2.22
C PRO A 61 -5.02 14.15 3.25
N ASP A 62 -5.47 12.91 3.19
CA ASP A 62 -4.98 11.85 4.07
C ASP A 62 -3.46 11.63 3.93
N ILE A 63 -2.84 11.22 5.03
CA ILE A 63 -1.42 10.88 5.09
C ILE A 63 -1.20 9.56 4.37
N ILE A 64 -0.40 9.54 3.32
CA ILE A 64 -0.05 8.32 2.61
C ILE A 64 1.06 7.59 3.36
N VAL A 65 0.78 6.39 3.83
CA VAL A 65 1.75 5.51 4.50
C VAL A 65 2.17 4.41 3.54
N VAL A 66 3.45 4.39 3.20
CA VAL A 66 4.02 3.39 2.29
C VAL A 66 4.72 2.31 3.09
N LEU A 67 4.41 1.04 2.78
CA LEU A 67 4.91 -0.14 3.49
C LEU A 67 5.54 -1.14 2.52
N ASP A 68 6.54 -1.89 2.99
CA ASP A 68 7.08 -3.03 2.23
C ASP A 68 6.26 -4.30 2.47
N CYS A 69 6.61 -5.39 1.77
CA CYS A 69 5.90 -6.68 1.78
C CYS A 69 5.98 -7.47 3.11
N GLY A 70 6.71 -6.97 4.10
CA GLY A 70 6.85 -7.58 5.42
C GLY A 70 5.65 -7.34 6.36
N TYR A 71 4.80 -6.37 6.06
CA TYR A 71 3.69 -5.97 6.92
C TYR A 71 2.37 -6.62 6.53
N ASP A 72 1.52 -6.91 7.53
CA ASP A 72 0.11 -7.21 7.30
C ASP A 72 -0.67 -5.89 7.11
N VAL A 73 -0.63 -5.39 5.88
CA VAL A 73 -1.29 -4.12 5.53
C VAL A 73 -2.81 -4.16 5.73
N ILE A 74 -3.44 -5.34 5.58
CA ILE A 74 -4.88 -5.48 5.76
C ILE A 74 -5.26 -5.28 7.22
N ARG A 75 -4.50 -5.91 8.12
CA ARG A 75 -4.70 -5.74 9.56
C ARG A 75 -4.34 -4.33 10.04
N LEU A 76 -3.27 -3.75 9.52
CA LEU A 76 -2.94 -2.34 9.78
C LEU A 76 -4.06 -1.40 9.34
N ALA A 77 -4.62 -1.58 8.14
CA ALA A 77 -5.72 -0.77 7.65
C ALA A 77 -6.98 -0.88 8.54
N TRP A 78 -7.25 -2.07 9.06
CA TRP A 78 -8.31 -2.27 10.04
C TRP A 78 -8.05 -1.53 11.36
N LEU A 79 -6.83 -1.65 11.91
CA LEU A 79 -6.45 -1.04 13.18
C LEU A 79 -6.38 0.50 13.13
N LEU A 80 -6.17 1.07 11.95
CA LEU A 80 -5.98 2.50 11.71
C LEU A 80 -7.14 3.14 10.93
N ALA A 81 -8.28 2.45 10.82
CA ALA A 81 -9.42 2.92 10.03
C ALA A 81 -10.05 4.23 10.54
N ASP A 82 -9.76 4.60 11.78
CA ASP A 82 -10.20 5.85 12.43
C ASP A 82 -9.27 7.04 12.17
N LEU A 83 -8.13 6.82 11.51
CA LEU A 83 -7.15 7.86 11.24
C LEU A 83 -7.19 8.34 9.78
N PRO A 84 -6.84 9.60 9.52
CA PRO A 84 -6.75 10.15 8.17
C PRO A 84 -5.51 9.62 7.44
N MET A 85 -5.49 8.32 7.17
CA MET A 85 -4.35 7.62 6.57
C MET A 85 -4.79 6.71 5.45
N VAL A 86 -4.03 6.75 4.34
CA VAL A 86 -4.10 5.78 3.26
C VAL A 86 -2.84 4.92 3.31
N LEU A 87 -3.01 3.64 3.63
CA LEU A 87 -1.91 2.67 3.62
C LEU A 87 -1.71 2.12 2.21
N CYS A 88 -0.47 2.10 1.71
CA CYS A 88 -0.11 1.53 0.41
C CYS A 88 1.06 0.57 0.59
N ALA A 89 0.84 -0.72 0.35
CA ALA A 89 1.86 -1.74 0.56
C ALA A 89 2.08 -2.64 -0.64
N ARG A 90 3.32 -3.13 -0.76
CA ARG A 90 3.65 -4.20 -1.69
C ARG A 90 3.08 -5.53 -1.21
N LEU A 91 2.50 -6.28 -2.13
CA LEU A 91 2.03 -7.63 -1.91
C LEU A 91 2.95 -8.68 -2.55
N ARG A 92 3.01 -9.86 -1.97
CA ARG A 92 3.69 -11.02 -2.55
C ARG A 92 2.92 -11.52 -3.78
N SER A 93 3.61 -12.01 -4.80
CA SER A 93 3.04 -12.44 -6.08
C SER A 93 2.16 -13.69 -6.03
N ASN A 94 2.09 -14.38 -4.90
CA ASN A 94 1.27 -15.58 -4.69
C ASN A 94 -0.07 -15.30 -3.99
N ARG A 95 -0.46 -14.03 -3.86
CA ARG A 95 -1.71 -13.65 -3.17
C ARG A 95 -2.94 -13.85 -4.05
N VAL A 96 -4.06 -14.04 -3.37
CA VAL A 96 -5.40 -14.09 -3.97
C VAL A 96 -6.25 -13.03 -3.29
N PHE A 97 -6.82 -12.15 -4.11
CA PHE A 97 -7.83 -11.18 -3.67
C PHE A 97 -9.19 -11.54 -4.25
N ARG A 98 -10.24 -11.01 -3.66
CA ARG A 98 -11.62 -11.25 -4.09
C ARG A 98 -12.30 -9.93 -4.38
N ARG A 99 -13.23 -9.97 -5.32
CA ARG A 99 -14.13 -8.85 -5.61
C ARG A 99 -15.27 -8.84 -4.60
N VAL A 100 -15.99 -7.73 -4.57
CA VAL A 100 -17.31 -7.69 -3.96
C VAL A 100 -18.20 -8.71 -4.67
N PRO A 101 -18.98 -9.51 -3.93
CA PRO A 101 -19.91 -10.44 -4.57
C PRO A 101 -20.98 -9.69 -5.37
N GLU A 102 -21.38 -10.29 -6.48
CA GLU A 102 -22.53 -9.82 -7.23
C GLU A 102 -23.81 -9.98 -6.40
N PRO A 103 -24.75 -9.03 -6.52
CA PRO A 103 -26.06 -9.16 -5.86
C PRO A 103 -26.72 -10.49 -6.21
N LYS A 104 -27.36 -11.11 -5.24
CA LYS A 104 -28.13 -12.33 -5.50
C LYS A 104 -29.29 -12.03 -6.45
N PRO A 105 -29.55 -12.92 -7.43
CA PRO A 105 -30.78 -12.85 -8.20
C PRO A 105 -32.01 -12.94 -7.30
N PRO A 106 -33.09 -12.23 -7.59
CA PRO A 106 -34.36 -12.36 -6.88
C PRO A 106 -34.84 -13.81 -6.86
N GLY A 107 -35.35 -14.28 -5.71
CA GLY A 107 -35.86 -15.62 -5.52
C GLY A 107 -34.84 -16.70 -5.17
N MET A 108 -33.55 -16.43 -5.16
CA MET A 108 -32.53 -17.37 -4.75
C MET A 108 -32.37 -17.38 -3.20
N GLY A 109 -32.73 -18.48 -2.54
CA GLY A 109 -32.61 -18.64 -1.10
C GLY A 109 -31.16 -18.73 -0.57
N GLY A 110 -31.01 -18.74 0.77
CA GLY A 110 -29.71 -18.86 1.47
C GLY A 110 -29.02 -17.55 1.81
N PRO A 111 -27.95 -17.54 2.62
CA PRO A 111 -27.26 -16.33 3.05
C PRO A 111 -26.56 -15.61 1.88
N PRO A 112 -26.39 -14.28 1.96
CA PRO A 112 -25.61 -13.53 0.99
C PRO A 112 -24.16 -14.04 0.93
N ARG A 113 -23.57 -14.04 -0.29
CA ARG A 113 -22.15 -14.36 -0.43
C ARG A 113 -21.32 -13.19 0.12
N GLU A 114 -20.28 -13.49 0.87
CA GLU A 114 -19.33 -12.46 1.37
C GLU A 114 -18.26 -12.12 0.37
N HIS A 115 -17.89 -13.07 -0.47
CA HIS A 115 -16.77 -12.98 -1.37
C HIS A 115 -17.21 -13.27 -2.81
N GLY A 116 -16.86 -12.40 -3.72
CA GLY A 116 -17.04 -12.59 -5.15
C GLY A 116 -15.91 -13.41 -5.79
N ALA A 117 -15.79 -13.31 -7.11
CA ALA A 117 -14.80 -14.04 -7.89
C ALA A 117 -13.36 -13.75 -7.44
N PRO A 118 -12.47 -14.75 -7.41
CA PRO A 118 -11.07 -14.56 -7.06
C PRO A 118 -10.30 -13.86 -8.20
N LEU A 119 -9.32 -13.03 -7.84
CA LEU A 119 -8.25 -12.54 -8.68
C LEU A 119 -6.95 -13.11 -8.10
N ARG A 120 -6.34 -14.05 -8.82
CA ARG A 120 -5.07 -14.69 -8.45
C ARG A 120 -3.93 -13.98 -9.15
N PHE A 121 -2.93 -13.50 -8.39
CA PHE A 121 -1.81 -12.73 -8.97
C PHE A 121 -0.98 -13.55 -9.96
N ALA A 122 -0.86 -14.84 -9.73
CA ALA A 122 -0.12 -15.77 -10.58
C ALA A 122 -0.92 -16.27 -11.80
N ASP A 123 -2.21 -15.97 -11.88
CA ASP A 123 -3.10 -16.51 -12.93
C ASP A 123 -3.84 -15.37 -13.64
N PRO A 124 -3.28 -14.88 -14.78
CA PRO A 124 -3.88 -13.81 -15.56
C PRO A 124 -5.30 -14.06 -16.06
N ALA A 125 -5.69 -15.33 -16.23
CA ALA A 125 -7.05 -15.67 -16.67
C ALA A 125 -8.13 -15.28 -15.64
N THR A 126 -7.74 -15.09 -14.37
CA THR A 126 -8.65 -14.64 -13.30
C THR A 126 -8.79 -13.12 -13.19
N TRP A 127 -7.98 -12.37 -13.96
CA TRP A 127 -8.00 -10.90 -13.87
C TRP A 127 -9.18 -10.36 -14.66
N ALA A 128 -10.01 -9.57 -13.99
CA ALA A 128 -11.05 -8.81 -14.71
C ALA A 128 -10.42 -7.68 -15.50
N VAL A 129 -11.18 -7.14 -16.43
CA VAL A 129 -10.84 -5.86 -17.08
C VAL A 129 -10.66 -4.80 -15.97
N PRO A 130 -9.48 -4.16 -15.89
CA PRO A 130 -9.25 -3.15 -14.86
C PRO A 130 -10.07 -1.90 -15.16
N PRO A 131 -10.85 -1.39 -14.18
CA PRO A 131 -11.60 -0.15 -14.37
C PRO A 131 -10.70 1.09 -14.45
N VAL A 132 -9.49 1.02 -13.93
CA VAL A 132 -8.50 2.09 -14.02
C VAL A 132 -7.25 1.55 -14.69
N THR A 133 -6.83 2.23 -15.77
CA THR A 133 -5.58 1.96 -16.48
C THR A 133 -4.79 3.24 -16.64
N GLY A 134 -3.47 3.10 -16.71
CA GLY A 134 -2.57 4.23 -16.91
C GLY A 134 -1.22 3.80 -17.44
N GLN A 135 -0.42 4.78 -17.82
CA GLN A 135 0.93 4.57 -18.30
C GLN A 135 1.81 5.73 -17.86
N ALA A 136 3.00 5.45 -17.38
CA ALA A 136 3.97 6.47 -17.04
C ALA A 136 5.37 6.07 -17.49
N SER A 137 6.20 7.05 -17.84
CA SER A 137 7.61 6.84 -18.17
C SER A 137 8.48 7.10 -16.95
N THR A 138 9.37 6.19 -16.66
CA THR A 138 10.35 6.32 -15.58
C THR A 138 11.76 6.12 -16.13
N ALA A 139 12.73 6.87 -15.64
CA ALA A 139 14.11 6.76 -16.09
C ALA A 139 14.70 5.36 -15.85
N ARG A 140 14.36 4.74 -14.72
CA ARG A 140 14.92 3.45 -14.28
C ARG A 140 14.22 2.24 -14.90
N TYR A 141 12.90 2.28 -15.02
CA TYR A 141 12.08 1.12 -15.42
C TYR A 141 11.47 1.26 -16.83
N GLY A 142 11.78 2.36 -17.54
CA GLY A 142 11.15 2.70 -18.80
C GLY A 142 9.67 3.00 -18.63
N THR A 143 8.86 2.61 -19.60
CA THR A 143 7.41 2.73 -19.51
C THR A 143 6.85 1.73 -18.51
N VAL A 144 6.05 2.20 -17.57
CA VAL A 144 5.32 1.39 -16.61
C VAL A 144 3.84 1.42 -16.97
N GLN A 145 3.27 0.25 -17.26
CA GLN A 145 1.82 0.09 -17.40
C GLN A 145 1.21 -0.11 -16.02
N VAL A 146 0.10 0.58 -15.77
CA VAL A 146 -0.63 0.55 -14.51
C VAL A 146 -2.03 0.03 -14.75
N ALA A 147 -2.48 -0.91 -13.93
CA ALA A 147 -3.84 -1.37 -13.89
C ALA A 147 -4.32 -1.40 -12.44
N ALA A 148 -5.57 -0.98 -12.17
CA ALA A 148 -6.09 -1.02 -10.81
C ALA A 148 -7.55 -1.51 -10.77
N TRP A 149 -7.87 -2.20 -9.67
CA TRP A 149 -9.19 -2.75 -9.35
C TRP A 149 -9.61 -2.25 -7.98
N ASN A 150 -10.72 -1.57 -7.92
CA ASN A 150 -11.30 -1.05 -6.69
C ASN A 150 -12.08 -2.13 -5.91
N ARG A 151 -12.28 -1.90 -4.62
CA ARG A 151 -13.05 -2.74 -3.70
C ARG A 151 -12.60 -4.20 -3.68
N MET A 152 -11.29 -4.40 -3.73
CA MET A 152 -10.67 -5.71 -3.64
C MET A 152 -10.29 -6.02 -2.18
N HIS A 153 -10.56 -7.25 -1.73
CA HIS A 153 -10.28 -7.68 -0.37
C HIS A 153 -9.63 -9.06 -0.31
N ALA A 154 -8.82 -9.30 0.70
CA ALA A 154 -8.30 -10.61 1.02
C ALA A 154 -9.35 -11.42 1.80
N ARG A 155 -9.37 -12.74 1.63
CA ARG A 155 -10.10 -13.62 2.55
C ARG A 155 -9.25 -13.84 3.79
N LEU A 156 -9.73 -13.39 4.93
CA LEU A 156 -9.09 -13.55 6.23
C LEU A 156 -9.41 -14.91 6.83
N CYS A 157 -8.49 -15.44 7.66
CA CYS A 157 -8.64 -16.70 8.37
C CYS A 157 -8.34 -16.49 9.85
N LYS A 158 -9.04 -17.22 10.74
CA LYS A 158 -8.83 -17.12 12.20
C LYS A 158 -7.59 -17.86 12.71
N ASP A 159 -6.96 -18.65 11.87
CA ASP A 159 -5.71 -19.38 12.15
C ASP A 159 -4.44 -18.55 11.90
N THR A 160 -4.60 -17.24 11.73
CA THR A 160 -3.53 -16.28 11.42
C THR A 160 -3.50 -15.17 12.46
N ALA A 161 -2.96 -14.01 12.10
CA ALA A 161 -2.93 -12.79 12.92
C ALA A 161 -4.33 -12.29 13.38
N TRP A 162 -5.42 -12.93 12.92
CA TRP A 162 -6.80 -12.66 13.30
C TRP A 162 -7.39 -13.68 14.28
N GLU A 163 -6.58 -14.59 14.84
CA GLU A 163 -7.01 -15.67 15.73
C GLU A 163 -7.85 -15.15 16.91
N HIS A 164 -7.42 -14.06 17.52
CA HIS A 164 -8.09 -13.45 18.69
C HIS A 164 -9.15 -12.42 18.30
N HIS A 165 -9.48 -12.26 17.01
CA HIS A 165 -10.53 -11.32 16.60
C HIS A 165 -11.92 -11.78 17.10
N PRO A 166 -12.64 -10.95 17.88
CA PRO A 166 -13.95 -11.31 18.38
C PRO A 166 -15.00 -11.37 17.24
N GLY A 167 -15.81 -12.41 17.23
CA GLY A 167 -16.91 -12.52 16.26
C GLY A 167 -16.48 -12.88 14.86
N LYS A 168 -17.20 -12.35 13.86
CA LYS A 168 -16.97 -12.55 12.44
C LYS A 168 -15.79 -11.70 11.95
N LEU A 169 -14.95 -12.28 11.10
CA LEU A 169 -13.83 -11.54 10.51
C LEU A 169 -14.32 -10.41 9.59
N PRO A 170 -13.68 -9.25 9.61
CA PRO A 170 -14.06 -8.12 8.76
C PRO A 170 -13.72 -8.37 7.29
N VAL A 171 -14.45 -7.69 6.40
CA VAL A 171 -14.07 -7.56 5.00
C VAL A 171 -13.42 -6.19 4.83
N VAL A 172 -12.09 -6.17 4.71
CA VAL A 172 -11.32 -4.94 4.54
C VAL A 172 -11.09 -4.71 3.04
N GLU A 173 -11.89 -3.81 2.47
CA GLU A 173 -11.81 -3.46 1.05
C GLU A 173 -10.74 -2.41 0.79
N GLY A 174 -10.14 -2.46 -0.40
CA GLY A 174 -9.19 -1.45 -0.87
C GLY A 174 -8.99 -1.53 -2.38
N THR A 175 -8.04 -0.78 -2.88
CA THR A 175 -7.67 -0.75 -4.30
C THR A 175 -6.42 -1.59 -4.52
N LEU A 176 -6.54 -2.59 -5.39
CA LEU A 176 -5.42 -3.39 -5.87
C LEU A 176 -4.81 -2.72 -7.09
N ILE A 177 -3.48 -2.53 -7.09
CA ILE A 177 -2.74 -1.87 -8.17
C ILE A 177 -1.69 -2.83 -8.70
N GLN A 178 -1.65 -3.02 -10.01
CA GLN A 178 -0.62 -3.77 -10.70
C GLN A 178 0.27 -2.83 -11.52
N LEU A 179 1.57 -2.97 -11.36
CA LEU A 179 2.57 -2.25 -12.15
C LEU A 179 3.34 -3.24 -13.02
N ARG A 180 3.43 -2.95 -14.32
CA ARG A 180 4.23 -3.72 -15.29
C ARG A 180 5.27 -2.81 -15.90
N PRO A 181 6.52 -2.85 -15.41
CA PRO A 181 7.62 -2.09 -16.01
C PRO A 181 8.02 -2.69 -17.37
N ALA A 182 8.45 -1.86 -18.30
CA ALA A 182 8.97 -2.33 -19.60
C ALA A 182 10.36 -2.96 -19.47
N ARG A 183 11.11 -2.61 -18.41
CA ARG A 183 12.44 -3.17 -18.12
C ARG A 183 12.70 -3.20 -16.61
N LEU A 184 13.52 -4.17 -16.20
CA LEU A 184 14.09 -4.20 -14.84
C LEU A 184 15.62 -4.07 -14.94
N PRO A 185 16.28 -3.42 -13.98
CA PRO A 185 17.74 -3.43 -13.89
C PRO A 185 18.26 -4.87 -13.74
N GLY A 186 19.33 -5.23 -14.50
CA GLY A 186 20.01 -6.51 -14.36
C GLY A 186 19.36 -7.72 -15.05
N TYR A 187 18.65 -7.51 -16.16
CA TYR A 187 18.05 -8.58 -17.00
C TYR A 187 17.15 -9.58 -16.26
N ARG A 188 16.52 -9.16 -15.18
CA ARG A 188 15.59 -9.99 -14.42
C ARG A 188 14.26 -10.16 -15.16
N GLU A 189 13.62 -11.33 -14.96
CA GLU A 189 12.29 -11.60 -15.49
C GLU A 189 11.28 -10.51 -15.05
N LEU A 190 10.50 -10.01 -16.00
CA LEU A 190 9.51 -8.97 -15.81
C LEU A 190 8.27 -9.53 -15.13
N LYS A 191 8.30 -9.59 -13.80
CA LYS A 191 7.11 -9.96 -13.02
C LYS A 191 6.32 -8.71 -12.62
N PRO A 192 4.97 -8.76 -12.70
CA PRO A 192 4.14 -7.68 -12.22
C PRO A 192 4.41 -7.38 -10.74
N LEU A 193 4.50 -6.11 -10.39
CA LEU A 193 4.52 -5.66 -9.02
C LEU A 193 3.08 -5.39 -8.57
N TRP A 194 2.70 -5.95 -7.45
CA TRP A 194 1.37 -5.78 -6.88
C TRP A 194 1.42 -4.91 -5.64
N LEU A 195 0.57 -3.88 -5.61
CA LEU A 195 0.33 -3.03 -4.46
C LEU A 195 -1.14 -3.15 -4.05
N TRP A 196 -1.41 -2.90 -2.78
CA TRP A 196 -2.75 -2.70 -2.27
C TRP A 196 -2.80 -1.42 -1.45
N ALA A 197 -3.86 -0.64 -1.63
CA ALA A 197 -4.08 0.59 -0.87
C ALA A 197 -5.44 0.53 -0.17
N SER A 198 -5.53 1.12 1.03
CA SER A 198 -6.75 1.09 1.86
C SER A 198 -7.87 2.00 1.36
N VAL A 199 -7.71 2.67 0.23
CA VAL A 199 -8.76 3.44 -0.44
C VAL A 199 -9.62 2.53 -1.32
N THR A 200 -10.95 2.68 -1.28
CA THR A 200 -11.89 1.76 -1.94
C THR A 200 -12.35 2.19 -3.34
N GLY A 201 -12.10 3.44 -3.73
CA GLY A 201 -12.59 4.02 -4.99
C GLY A 201 -11.56 4.90 -5.68
N ALA A 202 -10.29 4.47 -5.72
CA ALA A 202 -9.23 5.28 -6.30
C ALA A 202 -9.43 5.52 -7.80
N GLY A 203 -9.45 6.80 -8.19
CA GLY A 203 -9.42 7.24 -9.58
C GLY A 203 -8.00 7.20 -10.16
N PRO A 204 -7.84 7.48 -11.48
CA PRO A 204 -6.52 7.42 -12.14
C PRO A 204 -5.46 8.31 -11.48
N GLY A 205 -5.84 9.51 -11.01
CA GLY A 205 -4.94 10.43 -10.32
C GLY A 205 -4.47 9.90 -8.97
N GLU A 206 -5.37 9.35 -8.16
CA GLU A 206 -5.03 8.77 -6.86
C GLU A 206 -4.16 7.52 -7.01
N VAL A 207 -4.49 6.64 -7.96
CA VAL A 207 -3.67 5.48 -8.31
C VAL A 207 -2.26 5.93 -8.70
N ALA A 208 -2.12 7.01 -9.47
CA ALA A 208 -0.82 7.56 -9.85
C ALA A 208 -0.03 8.06 -8.64
N VAL A 209 -0.66 8.78 -7.72
CA VAL A 209 -0.02 9.25 -6.48
C VAL A 209 0.46 8.08 -5.62
N LEU A 210 -0.37 7.04 -5.44
CA LEU A 210 -0.07 5.89 -4.58
C LEU A 210 1.14 5.09 -5.07
N TRP A 211 1.17 4.70 -6.35
CA TRP A 211 2.31 3.92 -6.84
C TRP A 211 3.60 4.74 -6.96
N GLN A 212 3.50 6.04 -7.25
CA GLN A 212 4.66 6.93 -7.25
C GLN A 212 5.22 7.10 -5.83
N ALA A 213 4.36 7.31 -4.83
CA ALA A 213 4.77 7.34 -3.43
C ALA A 213 5.49 6.04 -3.04
N PHE A 214 4.96 4.88 -3.47
CA PHE A 214 5.59 3.59 -3.24
C PHE A 214 6.98 3.48 -3.89
N LEU A 215 7.18 3.95 -5.11
CA LEU A 215 8.49 3.91 -5.77
C LEU A 215 9.52 4.84 -5.09
N ARG A 216 9.08 5.97 -4.53
CA ARG A 216 9.97 6.93 -3.84
C ARG A 216 10.62 6.36 -2.58
N ARG A 217 10.08 5.30 -1.97
CA ARG A 217 10.74 4.65 -0.84
C ARG A 217 12.13 4.13 -1.19
N PHE A 218 12.38 3.76 -2.46
CA PHE A 218 13.70 3.28 -2.91
C PHE A 218 14.76 4.38 -2.92
N ASP A 219 14.37 5.65 -2.94
CA ASP A 219 15.29 6.77 -2.82
C ASP A 219 15.92 6.80 -1.42
N ILE A 220 15.17 6.37 -0.41
CA ILE A 220 15.65 6.20 0.98
C ILE A 220 16.64 5.04 1.10
N GLU A 221 16.35 3.91 0.41
CA GLU A 221 17.18 2.69 0.53
C GLU A 221 18.51 2.79 -0.22
N THR A 222 18.57 3.56 -1.29
CA THR A 222 19.74 3.59 -2.19
C THR A 222 20.57 4.85 -2.07
N GLY A 223 20.10 5.89 -1.37
CA GLY A 223 20.75 7.19 -1.29
C GLY A 223 20.92 7.88 -2.65
N LYS A 224 20.27 7.39 -3.71
CA LYS A 224 20.32 7.94 -5.06
C LYS A 224 18.95 8.44 -5.47
N PRO A 225 18.80 9.73 -5.80
CA PRO A 225 17.53 10.26 -6.26
C PRO A 225 17.07 9.56 -7.54
N GLN A 226 15.88 9.01 -7.54
CA GLN A 226 15.23 8.51 -8.75
C GLN A 226 14.58 9.68 -9.47
N CYS A 227 15.29 10.26 -10.44
CA CYS A 227 14.70 11.27 -11.32
C CYS A 227 13.62 10.65 -12.20
N CYS A 228 12.35 10.84 -11.82
CA CYS A 228 11.23 10.68 -12.74
C CYS A 228 11.20 11.91 -13.66
N HIS A 229 11.88 11.86 -14.80
CA HIS A 229 11.71 12.85 -15.84
C HIS A 229 10.42 12.55 -16.60
N SER A 230 9.33 13.12 -16.14
CA SER A 230 8.06 13.13 -16.86
C SER A 230 8.05 14.30 -17.85
N ARG A 231 8.47 14.07 -19.10
CA ARG A 231 8.06 14.94 -20.20
C ARG A 231 6.55 14.73 -20.39
N GLY A 232 5.77 15.71 -19.99
CA GLY A 232 4.33 15.74 -20.23
C GLY A 232 3.43 15.80 -19.00
N TRP A 233 3.96 15.86 -17.79
CA TRP A 233 3.18 15.90 -16.55
C TRP A 233 3.42 17.18 -15.76
N SER A 234 3.13 18.33 -16.34
CA SER A 234 3.14 19.63 -15.62
C SER A 234 2.04 19.77 -14.55
N ALA A 235 1.18 18.75 -14.38
CA ALA A 235 0.13 18.75 -13.37
C ALA A 235 0.44 17.95 -12.09
N LEU A 236 1.61 17.32 -11.97
CA LEU A 236 1.96 16.45 -10.84
C LEU A 236 3.11 16.98 -9.95
N SER A 237 3.30 18.27 -9.92
CA SER A 237 4.14 18.91 -8.90
C SER A 237 3.55 18.87 -7.48
N SER A 238 2.39 18.24 -7.29
CA SER A 238 1.69 18.11 -6.02
C SER A 238 1.51 16.67 -5.55
N VAL A 239 2.58 15.86 -5.53
CA VAL A 239 2.57 14.76 -4.53
C VAL A 239 2.60 15.46 -3.18
N PRO A 240 1.56 15.31 -2.35
CA PRO A 240 1.53 16.00 -1.06
C PRO A 240 2.79 15.64 -0.28
N SER A 241 3.42 16.64 0.32
CA SER A 241 4.61 16.55 1.19
C SER A 241 4.37 15.73 2.48
N ARG A 242 3.34 14.90 2.50
CA ARG A 242 2.78 14.17 3.65
C ARG A 242 2.82 12.66 3.47
N SER A 243 3.73 12.15 2.66
CA SER A 243 3.94 10.71 2.56
C SER A 243 4.95 10.26 3.62
N VAL A 244 4.62 9.18 4.30
CA VAL A 244 5.43 8.57 5.35
C VAL A 244 5.78 7.15 4.91
N PHE A 245 7.01 6.73 5.14
CA PHE A 245 7.48 5.37 4.89
C PHE A 245 7.69 4.64 6.20
N VAL A 246 7.25 3.38 6.26
CA VAL A 246 7.46 2.49 7.40
C VAL A 246 8.26 1.28 6.95
N ARG A 247 9.36 1.00 7.65
CA ARG A 247 10.22 -0.16 7.44
C ARG A 247 10.44 -0.92 8.75
N ALA A 248 10.25 -2.25 8.71
CA ALA A 248 10.87 -3.15 9.69
C ALA A 248 12.25 -3.55 9.16
N ALA A 249 13.26 -3.41 9.99
CA ALA A 249 14.63 -3.82 9.71
C ALA A 249 14.99 -5.07 10.50
#